data_7f3a52144f95b882d0580192c2d03800
#
_entry.id   7f3a52144f95b882d0580192c2d03800
#
_cell.length_a   1.000
_cell.length_b   1.000
_cell.length_c   1.000
_cell.angle_alpha   90.00
_cell.angle_beta   90.00
_cell.angle_gamma   90.00
#
_symmetry.space_group_name_H-M   'P 1'
#
loop_
_entity.id
_entity.type
_entity.pdbx_description
1 polymer ?
#
loop_
_entity_poly.entity_id
_entity_poly.type
_entity_poly.pdbx_seq_one_letter_code
_entity_poly.pdbx_strand_id
1 'polypeptide(L)'
;MKIHLKSNFVIPGVEDREHIEFAGNEITLRQLLEELQRLSAPMPIEYVRPGARALDPDDWEAEINDIPYQKCDQELETLLKDGDTVNIKIMSLGGG
;
A
#
# COMPACT_ATOMS: atom_id res chain seq x y z
N MET A 1 11.17 -3.24 -11.48
CA MET A 1 10.97 -3.72 -10.09
C MET A 1 9.53 -4.18 -9.92
N LYS A 2 9.34 -5.31 -9.32
CA LYS A 2 8.04 -5.94 -9.16
C LYS A 2 7.68 -6.03 -7.67
N ILE A 3 6.53 -5.50 -7.30
CA ILE A 3 6.01 -5.57 -5.93
C ILE A 3 4.74 -6.41 -5.96
N HIS A 4 4.70 -7.46 -5.12
CA HIS A 4 3.51 -8.30 -5.00
C HIS A 4 2.51 -7.63 -4.07
N LEU A 5 1.23 -7.68 -4.46
CA LEU A 5 0.16 -7.05 -3.69
C LEU A 5 -0.76 -8.11 -3.11
N LYS A 6 -1.09 -7.95 -1.84
CA LYS A 6 -2.13 -8.71 -1.15
C LYS A 6 -3.09 -7.73 -0.48
N SER A 7 -4.32 -8.15 -0.29
CA SER A 7 -5.30 -7.30 0.37
C SER A 7 -6.48 -8.13 0.85
N ASN A 8 -7.27 -7.56 1.74
CA ASN A 8 -8.53 -8.16 2.17
C ASN A 8 -9.73 -7.52 1.45
N PHE A 9 -9.46 -6.85 0.33
CA PHE A 9 -10.48 -6.23 -0.51
C PHE A 9 -9.96 -6.16 -1.94
N VAL A 10 -10.83 -5.81 -2.90
CA VAL A 10 -10.40 -5.63 -4.29
C VAL A 10 -9.80 -4.23 -4.42
N ILE A 11 -8.53 -4.16 -4.79
CA ILE A 11 -7.83 -2.89 -4.95
C ILE A 11 -8.20 -2.29 -6.31
N PRO A 12 -8.90 -1.15 -6.34
CA PRO A 12 -9.29 -0.53 -7.62
C PRO A 12 -8.07 -0.17 -8.46
N GLY A 13 -8.18 -0.43 -9.75
CA GLY A 13 -7.11 -0.13 -10.71
C GLY A 13 -6.14 -1.27 -10.93
N VAL A 14 -6.12 -2.27 -10.05
CA VAL A 14 -5.23 -3.43 -10.17
C VAL A 14 -5.97 -4.74 -9.90
N GLU A 15 -7.26 -4.78 -10.19
CA GLU A 15 -8.12 -5.91 -9.85
C GLU A 15 -7.64 -7.24 -10.46
N ASP A 16 -7.03 -7.17 -11.63
CA ASP A 16 -6.57 -8.36 -12.34
C ASP A 16 -5.10 -8.65 -12.13
N ARG A 17 -4.47 -7.98 -11.17
CA ARG A 17 -3.02 -8.07 -10.98
C ARG A 17 -2.67 -8.57 -9.60
N GLU A 18 -1.68 -9.46 -9.53
CA GLU A 18 -1.11 -9.92 -8.28
C GLU A 18 0.15 -9.13 -7.93
N HIS A 19 0.63 -8.31 -8.85
CA HIS A 19 1.81 -7.48 -8.65
C HIS A 19 1.69 -6.20 -9.46
N ILE A 20 2.51 -5.24 -9.11
CA ILE A 20 2.62 -3.98 -9.84
C ILE A 20 4.09 -3.73 -10.13
N GLU A 21 4.38 -3.18 -11.32
CA GLU A 21 5.75 -2.91 -11.72
C GLU A 21 6.06 -1.43 -11.65
N PHE A 22 7.28 -1.14 -11.21
CA PHE A 22 7.80 0.21 -11.13
C PHE A 22 9.12 0.32 -11.87
N ALA A 23 9.38 1.46 -12.49
CA ALA A 23 10.69 1.75 -13.01
C ALA A 23 11.64 1.99 -11.84
N GLY A 24 12.90 1.64 -12.02
CA GLY A 24 13.90 1.81 -10.98
C GLY A 24 14.04 0.62 -10.07
N ASN A 25 14.88 0.75 -9.04
CA ASN A 25 15.28 -0.34 -8.18
C ASN A 25 14.66 -0.32 -6.78
N GLU A 26 14.09 0.81 -6.38
CA GLU A 26 13.44 0.93 -5.06
C GLU A 26 12.46 2.09 -5.06
N ILE A 27 11.41 1.92 -4.27
CA ILE A 27 10.43 2.96 -3.99
C ILE A 27 10.11 2.87 -2.50
N THR A 28 9.51 3.92 -1.96
CA THR A 28 9.02 3.86 -0.58
C THR A 28 7.61 3.28 -0.55
N LEU A 29 7.20 2.83 0.63
CA LEU A 29 5.81 2.38 0.83
C LEU A 29 4.85 3.52 0.48
N ARG A 30 5.18 4.76 0.89
CA ARG A 30 4.37 5.94 0.54
C ARG A 30 4.17 6.06 -0.97
N GLN A 31 5.24 5.91 -1.73
CA GLN A 31 5.15 6.02 -3.19
C GLN A 31 4.27 4.93 -3.80
N LEU A 32 4.34 3.72 -3.25
CA LEU A 32 3.45 2.65 -3.69
C LEU A 32 1.99 3.02 -3.44
N LEU A 33 1.69 3.50 -2.23
CA LEU A 33 0.31 3.85 -1.88
C LEU A 33 -0.20 5.02 -2.72
N GLU A 34 0.65 6.01 -3.00
CA GLU A 34 0.28 7.12 -3.86
C GLU A 34 -0.02 6.67 -5.27
N GLU A 35 0.74 5.71 -5.78
CA GLU A 35 0.47 5.17 -7.11
C GLU A 35 -0.85 4.41 -7.14
N LEU A 36 -1.15 3.65 -6.09
CA LEU A 36 -2.44 2.96 -6.00
C LEU A 36 -3.60 3.95 -5.92
N GLN A 37 -3.41 5.09 -5.24
CA GLN A 37 -4.42 6.15 -5.22
C GLN A 37 -4.67 6.68 -6.64
N ARG A 38 -3.59 6.92 -7.38
CA ARG A 38 -3.69 7.39 -8.76
C ARG A 38 -4.42 6.40 -9.65
N LEU A 39 -4.15 5.11 -9.47
CA LEU A 39 -4.77 4.07 -10.28
C LEU A 39 -6.23 3.81 -9.90
N SER A 40 -6.68 4.29 -8.76
CA SER A 40 -8.04 4.03 -8.31
C SER A 40 -9.11 4.91 -8.97
N ALA A 41 -8.71 5.96 -9.69
CA ALA A 41 -9.68 6.78 -10.41
C ALA A 41 -10.45 5.92 -11.42
N PRO A 42 -11.76 6.14 -11.65
CA PRO A 42 -12.61 7.23 -11.16
C PRO A 42 -13.25 6.99 -9.79
N MET A 43 -12.89 5.94 -9.08
CA MET A 43 -13.36 5.66 -7.73
C MET A 43 -12.22 5.93 -6.75
N PRO A 44 -11.92 7.21 -6.46
CA PRO A 44 -10.72 7.54 -5.70
C PRO A 44 -10.74 6.98 -4.29
N ILE A 45 -9.63 6.35 -3.93
CA ILE A 45 -9.37 5.88 -2.58
C ILE A 45 -8.14 6.62 -2.08
N GLU A 46 -8.22 7.16 -0.88
CA GLU A 46 -7.08 7.81 -0.25
C GLU A 46 -6.50 6.87 0.80
N TYR A 47 -5.36 6.27 0.49
CA TYR A 47 -4.65 5.41 1.45
C TYR A 47 -3.81 6.25 2.40
N VAL A 48 -3.17 7.29 1.88
CA VAL A 48 -2.30 8.13 2.66
C VAL A 48 -2.57 9.59 2.33
N ARG A 49 -2.75 10.41 3.36
CA ARG A 49 -2.98 11.85 3.18
C ARG A 49 -1.66 12.56 2.87
N PRO A 50 -1.70 13.62 2.07
CA PRO A 50 -0.49 14.40 1.80
C PRO A 50 0.17 14.86 3.10
N GLY A 51 1.45 14.57 3.24
CA GLY A 51 2.21 14.96 4.42
C GLY A 51 1.99 14.12 5.66
N ALA A 52 1.12 13.12 5.60
CA ALA A 52 0.88 12.24 6.74
C ALA A 52 2.09 11.37 7.00
N ARG A 53 2.34 11.06 8.27
CA ARG A 53 3.44 10.18 8.67
C ARG A 53 2.99 8.74 8.83
N ALA A 54 1.68 8.51 8.89
CA ALA A 54 1.11 7.19 9.10
C ALA A 54 -0.23 7.10 8.40
N LEU A 55 -0.65 5.87 8.14
CA LEU A 55 -2.00 5.61 7.68
C LEU A 55 -2.96 5.81 8.84
N ASP A 56 -4.22 6.11 8.51
CA ASP A 56 -5.26 6.17 9.54
C ASP A 56 -5.49 4.75 10.05
N PRO A 57 -5.19 4.46 11.33
CA PRO A 57 -5.30 3.10 11.85
C PRO A 57 -6.73 2.61 11.95
N ASP A 58 -7.71 3.51 11.88
CA ASP A 58 -9.11 3.12 11.86
C ASP A 58 -9.55 2.64 10.47
N ASP A 59 -8.83 3.03 9.44
CA ASP A 59 -9.19 2.72 8.06
C ASP A 59 -8.23 1.72 7.41
N TRP A 60 -6.93 1.84 7.64
CA TRP A 60 -5.93 1.14 6.86
C TRP A 60 -4.84 0.53 7.71
N GLU A 61 -4.35 -0.60 7.26
CA GLU A 61 -3.13 -1.23 7.77
C GLU A 61 -2.32 -1.73 6.58
N ALA A 62 -1.00 -1.71 6.71
CA ALA A 62 -0.11 -2.22 5.69
C ALA A 62 1.01 -3.03 6.31
N GLU A 63 1.35 -4.14 5.65
CA GLU A 63 2.45 -5.00 6.07
C GLU A 63 3.41 -5.17 4.89
N ILE A 64 4.69 -5.18 5.19
CA ILE A 64 5.74 -5.42 4.22
C ILE A 64 6.36 -6.77 4.58
N ASN A 65 6.21 -7.76 3.70
CA ASN A 65 6.70 -9.13 3.95
C ASN A 65 6.20 -9.66 5.31
N ASP A 66 4.90 -9.43 5.57
CA ASP A 66 4.20 -9.87 6.78
C ASP A 66 4.59 -9.12 8.06
N ILE A 67 5.34 -8.03 7.93
CA ILE A 67 5.72 -7.20 9.07
C ILE A 67 4.94 -5.88 8.99
N PRO A 68 4.18 -5.50 10.03
CA PRO A 68 3.48 -4.22 10.03
C PRO A 68 4.46 -3.07 9.76
N TYR A 69 4.05 -2.15 8.89
CA TYR A 69 4.96 -1.08 8.47
C TYR A 69 5.41 -0.22 9.66
N GLN A 70 4.58 -0.12 10.72
CA GLN A 70 4.93 0.64 11.91
C GLN A 70 6.13 0.07 12.65
N LYS A 71 6.44 -1.21 12.42
CA LYS A 71 7.61 -1.86 13.01
C LYS A 71 8.86 -1.70 12.15
N CYS A 72 8.72 -1.14 10.97
CA CYS A 72 9.85 -0.82 10.12
C CYS A 72 10.43 0.53 10.53
N ASP A 73 11.75 0.65 10.56
CA ASP A 73 12.42 1.86 11.06
C ASP A 73 11.96 3.15 10.37
N GLN A 74 11.66 3.07 9.08
CA GLN A 74 11.28 4.24 8.29
C GLN A 74 9.78 4.35 8.07
N GLU A 75 8.99 3.45 8.60
CA GLU A 75 7.54 3.45 8.47
C GLU A 75 7.10 3.64 7.01
N LEU A 76 6.37 4.71 6.69
CA LEU A 76 5.92 4.96 5.31
C LEU A 76 7.07 5.22 4.35
N GLU A 77 8.23 5.60 4.85
CA GLU A 77 9.40 5.86 4.03
C GLU A 77 10.29 4.63 3.88
N THR A 78 9.82 3.45 4.35
CA THR A 78 10.53 2.19 4.19
C THR A 78 10.70 1.89 2.71
N LEU A 79 11.95 1.59 2.31
CA LEU A 79 12.24 1.25 0.93
C LEU A 79 11.79 -0.17 0.62
N LEU A 80 11.06 -0.30 -0.47
CA LEU A 80 10.63 -1.59 -1.02
C LEU A 80 11.59 -1.99 -2.11
N LYS A 81 11.80 -3.29 -2.25
CA LYS A 81 12.72 -3.85 -3.23
C LYS A 81 11.99 -4.84 -4.13
N ASP A 82 12.60 -5.14 -5.25
CA ASP A 82 12.06 -6.13 -6.18
C ASP A 82 11.74 -7.43 -5.45
N GLY A 83 10.54 -7.92 -5.65
CA GLY A 83 10.07 -9.15 -5.04
C GLY A 83 9.39 -9.00 -3.69
N ASP A 84 9.42 -7.81 -3.10
CA ASP A 84 8.74 -7.59 -1.82
C ASP A 84 7.23 -7.75 -1.98
N THR A 85 6.58 -8.16 -0.89
CA THR A 85 5.12 -8.30 -0.83
C THR A 85 4.57 -7.23 0.12
N VAL A 86 3.57 -6.50 -0.35
CA VAL A 86 2.86 -5.53 0.49
C VAL A 86 1.41 -5.98 0.61
N ASN A 87 0.96 -6.10 1.85
CA ASN A 87 -0.41 -6.49 2.17
C ASN A 87 -1.14 -5.25 2.70
N ILE A 88 -2.18 -4.83 1.99
CA ILE A 88 -2.96 -3.65 2.35
C ILE A 88 -4.31 -4.13 2.85
N LYS A 89 -4.66 -3.75 4.07
CA LYS A 89 -5.90 -4.18 4.71
C LYS A 89 -6.79 -2.99 5.00
N ILE A 90 -8.07 -3.15 4.69
CA ILE A 90 -9.07 -2.19 5.13
C ILE A 90 -9.56 -2.62 6.51
N MET A 91 -9.57 -1.68 7.45
CA MET A 91 -9.81 -1.99 8.86
C MET A 91 -11.21 -1.63 9.34
N SER A 92 -11.89 -0.74 8.65
CA SER A 92 -13.17 -0.22 9.10
C SER A 92 -14.36 -0.99 8.52
N LEU A 93 -14.19 -2.28 8.35
CA LEU A 93 -15.23 -3.10 7.73
C LEU A 93 -16.45 -3.24 8.62
N GLY A 94 -17.41 -2.41 8.32
CA GLY A 94 -18.71 -2.59 8.90
C GLY A 94 -18.76 -2.32 10.38
N GLY A 95 -17.78 -1.67 10.91
CA GLY A 95 -17.81 -1.28 12.29
C GLY A 95 -18.53 -2.29 13.16
N GLY A 96 -18.48 -3.35 12.65
CA GLY A 96 -19.25 -4.42 13.23
C GLY A 96 -19.75 -4.86 13.90
#